data_85022cfa1fe095c7ead3221792d31665
#
_entry.id   85022cfa1fe095c7ead3221792d31665
#
_cell.length_a   1.000
_cell.length_b   1.000
_cell.length_c   1.000
_cell.angle_alpha   90.00
_cell.angle_beta   90.00
_cell.angle_gamma   90.00
#
_symmetry.space_group_name_H-M   'P 1'
#
loop_
_entity.id
_entity.type
_entity.pdbx_description
1 polymer ?
#
loop_
_entity_poly.entity_id
_entity_poly.type
_entity_poly.pdbx_seq_one_letter_code
_entity_poly.pdbx_strand_id
1 'polypeptide(L)'
;FGGVTSALTRDTLQHGKLKGKTVKSPKVMVGIFDDWRTGMEEYALANARIAPAPEWKQGTPFGWNSWGSIQQHINFDKAIQASDFFKENLQDQGFSNDSTLYIDLDSFWDNFSDEQLKEFVYHCHRNGQKAVYWRSFICMERNSFPNCRNCCLL
;
A
#
# COMPACT_ATOMS: atom_id res chain seq x y z
N PHE A 1 4.09 -18.09 0.47
CA PHE A 1 3.05 -18.96 -0.09
C PHE A 1 3.54 -19.48 -1.44
N GLY A 2 4.15 -20.62 -1.44
CA GLY A 2 4.58 -21.25 -2.69
C GLY A 2 3.57 -22.30 -3.10
N GLY A 3 3.25 -22.33 -4.39
CA GLY A 3 2.69 -23.51 -5.04
C GLY A 3 1.33 -23.98 -4.57
N VAL A 4 0.44 -23.08 -4.22
CA VAL A 4 -0.95 -23.45 -3.90
C VAL A 4 -1.68 -23.73 -5.20
N THR A 5 -2.31 -24.88 -5.30
CA THR A 5 -3.13 -25.24 -6.45
C THR A 5 -4.50 -24.58 -6.39
N SER A 6 -5.15 -24.37 -7.53
CA SER A 6 -6.51 -23.86 -7.59
C SER A 6 -7.51 -24.69 -6.78
N ALA A 7 -7.27 -25.99 -6.62
CA ALA A 7 -8.08 -26.86 -5.78
C ALA A 7 -8.01 -26.50 -4.28
N LEU A 8 -6.85 -26.03 -3.81
CA LEU A 8 -6.65 -25.60 -2.41
C LEU A 8 -7.16 -24.18 -2.17
N THR A 9 -7.01 -23.28 -3.12
CA THR A 9 -7.46 -21.88 -3.02
C THR A 9 -8.94 -21.71 -3.36
N ARG A 10 -9.58 -22.75 -3.92
CA ARG A 10 -10.95 -22.69 -4.46
C ARG A 10 -11.11 -21.69 -5.61
N ASP A 11 -10.01 -21.32 -6.27
CA ASP A 11 -10.06 -20.46 -7.44
C ASP A 11 -10.66 -21.20 -8.64
N THR A 12 -11.53 -20.53 -9.36
CA THR A 12 -12.12 -21.07 -10.59
C THR A 12 -11.21 -20.94 -11.80
N LEU A 13 -10.20 -20.07 -11.71
CA LEU A 13 -9.21 -19.85 -12.77
C LEU A 13 -7.92 -20.61 -12.47
N GLN A 14 -7.34 -21.20 -13.50
CA GLN A 14 -6.04 -21.85 -13.36
C GLN A 14 -4.95 -20.78 -13.17
N HIS A 15 -4.10 -20.97 -12.16
CA HIS A 15 -2.84 -20.23 -12.06
C HIS A 15 -1.96 -20.57 -13.26
N GLY A 16 -1.20 -19.59 -13.75
CA GLY A 16 -0.37 -19.74 -14.94
C GLY A 16 0.55 -20.97 -14.91
N LYS A 17 1.00 -21.40 -16.07
CA LYS A 17 1.93 -22.51 -16.22
C LYS A 17 3.35 -21.99 -16.47
N LEU A 18 4.32 -22.53 -15.75
CA LEU A 18 5.72 -22.34 -16.06
C LEU A 18 6.19 -23.46 -16.99
N LYS A 19 6.82 -23.11 -18.11
CA LYS A 19 7.40 -24.04 -19.05
C LYS A 19 8.86 -23.68 -19.33
N GLY A 20 9.77 -24.61 -19.14
CA GLY A 20 11.19 -24.42 -19.40
C GLY A 20 12.00 -25.68 -19.22
N LYS A 21 13.29 -25.65 -19.64
CA LYS A 21 14.22 -26.76 -19.40
C LYS A 21 14.49 -26.95 -17.90
N THR A 22 14.45 -25.87 -17.15
CA THR A 22 14.58 -25.88 -15.70
C THR A 22 13.47 -24.98 -15.14
N VAL A 23 12.69 -25.49 -14.20
CA VAL A 23 11.67 -24.73 -13.47
C VAL A 23 12.08 -24.73 -11.99
N LYS A 24 12.19 -23.54 -11.40
CA LYS A 24 12.52 -23.39 -9.98
C LYS A 24 11.24 -23.11 -9.22
N SER A 25 11.01 -23.84 -8.13
CA SER A 25 9.98 -23.51 -7.16
C SER A 25 10.39 -22.29 -6.31
N PRO A 26 9.44 -21.61 -5.67
CA PRO A 26 9.75 -20.71 -4.57
C PRO A 26 10.56 -21.44 -3.48
N LYS A 27 11.40 -20.70 -2.78
CA LYS A 27 12.09 -21.24 -1.59
C LYS A 27 11.08 -21.37 -0.46
N VAL A 28 11.16 -22.47 0.26
CA VAL A 28 10.34 -22.73 1.44
C VAL A 28 11.25 -22.83 2.64
N MET A 29 10.94 -22.14 3.70
CA MET A 29 11.59 -22.26 4.99
C MET A 29 10.77 -23.16 5.90
N VAL A 30 11.43 -24.13 6.51
CA VAL A 30 10.83 -25.02 7.52
C VAL A 30 11.76 -24.97 8.74
N GLY A 31 11.19 -24.79 9.92
CA GLY A 31 11.95 -24.72 11.17
C GLY A 31 11.10 -25.16 12.35
N ILE A 32 11.78 -25.52 13.43
CA ILE A 32 11.19 -25.77 14.74
C ILE A 32 11.84 -24.77 15.71
N PHE A 33 11.03 -24.02 16.43
CA PHE A 33 11.46 -22.96 17.31
C PHE A 33 10.76 -23.09 18.66
N ASP A 34 11.46 -22.80 19.73
CA ASP A 34 10.86 -22.77 21.07
C ASP A 34 9.87 -21.61 21.25
N ASP A 35 10.07 -20.52 20.50
CA ASP A 35 9.20 -19.35 20.47
C ASP A 35 8.89 -18.99 19.00
N TRP A 36 7.61 -18.81 18.70
CA TRP A 36 7.14 -18.44 17.37
C TRP A 36 7.69 -17.08 16.88
N ARG A 37 7.97 -16.16 17.81
CA ARG A 37 8.53 -14.83 17.49
C ARG A 37 9.94 -14.98 16.91
N THR A 38 10.78 -15.81 17.53
CA THR A 38 12.09 -16.17 16.99
C THR A 38 11.98 -16.79 15.60
N GLY A 39 10.99 -17.67 15.40
CA GLY A 39 10.73 -18.24 14.08
C GLY A 39 10.36 -17.19 13.03
N MET A 40 9.58 -16.19 13.39
CA MET A 40 9.21 -15.09 12.50
C MET A 40 10.41 -14.17 12.19
N GLU A 41 11.25 -13.89 13.16
CA GLU A 41 12.50 -13.12 12.97
C GLU A 41 13.46 -13.84 12.02
N GLU A 42 13.69 -15.13 12.23
CA GLU A 42 14.53 -15.94 11.34
C GLU A 42 13.98 -16.02 9.92
N TYR A 43 12.66 -16.11 9.79
CA TYR A 43 12.00 -16.04 8.47
C TYR A 43 12.21 -14.69 7.79
N ALA A 44 12.06 -13.61 8.53
CA ALA A 44 12.28 -12.25 8.01
C ALA A 44 13.74 -12.06 7.57
N LEU A 45 14.70 -12.52 8.38
CA LEU A 45 16.14 -12.48 8.04
C LEU A 45 16.46 -13.32 6.79
N ALA A 46 15.87 -14.50 6.67
CA ALA A 46 16.04 -15.35 5.48
C ALA A 46 15.49 -14.66 4.21
N ASN A 47 14.34 -14.02 4.31
CA ASN A 47 13.76 -13.23 3.21
C ASN A 47 14.66 -12.04 2.85
N ALA A 48 15.13 -11.29 3.83
CA ALA A 48 16.00 -10.13 3.60
C ALA A 48 17.32 -10.49 2.89
N ARG A 49 17.84 -11.71 3.08
CA ARG A 49 19.02 -12.19 2.34
C ARG A 49 18.72 -12.48 0.87
N ILE A 50 17.50 -12.81 0.52
CA ILE A 50 17.07 -13.16 -0.84
C ILE A 50 16.57 -11.92 -1.58
N ALA A 51 15.78 -11.12 -0.89
CA ALA A 51 15.16 -9.89 -1.38
C ALA A 51 15.30 -8.82 -0.29
N PRO A 52 16.45 -8.14 -0.22
CA PRO A 52 16.64 -7.09 0.76
C PRO A 52 15.60 -5.99 0.57
N ALA A 53 15.10 -5.48 1.69
CA ALA A 53 14.17 -4.33 1.65
C ALA A 53 14.87 -3.14 0.99
N PRO A 54 14.16 -2.37 0.16
CA PRO A 54 14.70 -1.12 -0.36
C PRO A 54 15.03 -0.16 0.80
N GLU A 55 16.08 0.62 0.62
CA GLU A 55 16.42 1.66 1.60
C GLU A 55 15.30 2.70 1.67
N TRP A 56 14.72 2.85 2.84
CA TRP A 56 13.74 3.90 3.09
C TRP A 56 14.44 5.17 3.56
N LYS A 57 14.39 6.22 2.74
CA LYS A 57 15.11 7.49 2.98
C LYS A 57 14.24 8.59 3.57
N GLN A 58 12.97 8.32 3.79
CA GLN A 58 12.01 9.28 4.33
C GLN A 58 11.64 8.91 5.76
N GLY A 59 11.12 9.86 6.51
CA GLY A 59 10.53 9.59 7.82
C GLY A 59 9.39 8.57 7.75
N THR A 60 9.10 7.95 8.87
CA THR A 60 7.96 7.02 8.96
C THR A 60 6.69 7.71 8.47
N PRO A 61 5.92 7.11 7.57
CA PRO A 61 4.63 7.68 7.14
C PRO A 61 3.75 7.99 8.35
N PHE A 62 3.22 9.20 8.38
CA PHE A 62 2.40 9.69 9.47
C PHE A 62 1.27 10.53 8.89
N GLY A 63 0.05 10.34 9.40
CA GLY A 63 -1.07 11.11 8.89
C GLY A 63 -2.42 10.55 9.29
N TRP A 64 -3.40 10.83 8.47
CA TRP A 64 -4.78 10.45 8.65
C TRP A 64 -5.16 9.30 7.71
N ASN A 65 -5.94 8.35 8.23
CA ASN A 65 -6.52 7.26 7.47
C ASN A 65 -8.05 7.30 7.56
N SER A 66 -8.72 7.15 6.43
CA SER A 66 -10.17 7.31 6.32
C SER A 66 -10.95 6.22 7.06
N TRP A 67 -10.36 5.03 7.26
CA TRP A 67 -11.08 3.92 7.89
C TRP A 67 -11.42 4.19 9.35
N GLY A 68 -10.51 4.80 10.09
CA GLY A 68 -10.71 5.06 11.52
C GLY A 68 -11.89 5.97 11.84
N SER A 69 -12.28 6.84 10.92
CA SER A 69 -13.29 7.87 11.15
C SER A 69 -14.53 7.79 10.27
N ILE A 70 -14.39 7.35 9.02
CA ILE A 70 -15.44 7.45 7.99
C ILE A 70 -15.82 6.09 7.42
N GLN A 71 -14.87 5.17 7.34
CA GLN A 71 -15.06 3.80 6.82
C GLN A 71 -15.68 3.79 5.40
N GLN A 72 -16.67 2.93 5.18
CA GLN A 72 -17.36 2.78 3.90
C GLN A 72 -18.10 4.03 3.39
N HIS A 73 -18.27 5.02 4.26
CA HIS A 73 -18.97 6.26 3.91
C HIS A 73 -18.03 7.34 3.37
N ILE A 74 -16.79 6.98 3.07
CA ILE A 74 -15.84 7.89 2.42
C ILE A 74 -16.34 8.27 1.02
N ASN A 75 -16.22 9.52 0.68
CA ASN A 75 -16.47 10.05 -0.65
C ASN A 75 -15.54 11.23 -0.93
N PHE A 76 -15.57 11.75 -2.15
CA PHE A 76 -14.69 12.82 -2.59
C PHE A 76 -14.74 14.04 -1.69
N ASP A 77 -15.92 14.55 -1.38
CA ASP A 77 -16.10 15.77 -0.58
C ASP A 77 -15.52 15.62 0.82
N LYS A 78 -15.73 14.47 1.47
CA LYS A 78 -15.17 14.19 2.80
C LYS A 78 -13.65 14.05 2.77
N ALA A 79 -13.09 13.50 1.70
CA ALA A 79 -11.64 13.39 1.54
C ALA A 79 -11.00 14.77 1.37
N ILE A 80 -11.60 15.64 0.57
CA ILE A 80 -11.17 17.04 0.41
C ILE A 80 -11.29 17.79 1.74
N GLN A 81 -12.43 17.68 2.43
CA GLN A 81 -12.62 18.30 3.75
C GLN A 81 -11.58 17.84 4.78
N ALA A 82 -11.23 16.55 4.78
CA ALA A 82 -10.19 16.04 5.67
C ALA A 82 -8.83 16.68 5.33
N SER A 83 -8.44 16.70 4.05
CA SER A 83 -7.21 17.35 3.60
C SER A 83 -7.14 18.82 4.04
N ASP A 84 -8.21 19.58 3.82
CA ASP A 84 -8.29 21.00 4.19
C ASP A 84 -8.25 21.20 5.70
N PHE A 85 -8.97 20.39 6.47
CA PHE A 85 -8.95 20.44 7.92
C PHE A 85 -7.54 20.28 8.49
N PHE A 86 -6.79 19.29 7.97
CA PHE A 86 -5.39 19.10 8.41
C PHE A 86 -4.51 20.27 8.01
N LYS A 87 -4.71 20.82 6.81
CA LYS A 87 -3.96 21.99 6.36
C LYS A 87 -4.20 23.21 7.23
N GLU A 88 -5.45 23.50 7.52
CA GLU A 88 -5.87 24.73 8.20
C GLU A 88 -5.65 24.69 9.72
N ASN A 89 -5.74 23.49 10.32
CA ASN A 89 -5.82 23.39 11.77
C ASN A 89 -4.64 22.67 12.42
N LEU A 90 -3.91 21.81 11.72
CA LEU A 90 -2.97 20.91 12.37
C LEU A 90 -1.54 20.99 11.81
N GLN A 91 -1.34 21.17 10.51
CA GLN A 91 0.00 21.16 9.92
C GLN A 91 0.90 22.27 10.48
N ASP A 92 0.37 23.48 10.63
CA ASP A 92 1.13 24.61 11.18
C ASP A 92 1.36 24.47 12.70
N GLN A 93 0.66 23.54 13.35
CA GLN A 93 0.89 23.15 14.76
C GLN A 93 1.89 21.99 14.89
N GLY A 94 2.55 21.62 13.81
CA GLY A 94 3.56 20.55 13.80
C GLY A 94 3.00 19.14 13.67
N PHE A 95 1.74 18.97 13.24
CA PHE A 95 1.17 17.65 12.97
C PHE A 95 1.70 17.10 11.64
N SER A 96 2.95 16.68 11.66
CA SER A 96 3.64 16.08 10.52
C SER A 96 4.85 15.28 11.00
N ASN A 97 5.39 14.40 10.16
CA ASN A 97 6.66 13.73 10.39
C ASN A 97 7.61 14.05 9.24
N ASP A 98 8.82 14.55 9.55
CA ASP A 98 9.76 15.05 8.53
C ASP A 98 9.09 16.01 7.53
N SER A 99 8.31 16.96 8.05
CA SER A 99 7.53 17.91 7.24
C SER A 99 6.58 17.25 6.24
N THR A 100 6.20 16.00 6.48
CA THR A 100 5.29 15.25 5.61
C THR A 100 4.07 14.80 6.39
N LEU A 101 2.91 14.98 5.78
CA LEU A 101 1.62 14.48 6.25
C LEU A 101 0.98 13.65 5.13
N TYR A 102 0.50 12.48 5.48
CA TYR A 102 -0.22 11.59 4.57
C TYR A 102 -1.72 11.67 4.80
N ILE A 103 -2.47 11.79 3.73
CA ILE A 103 -3.93 11.65 3.70
C ILE A 103 -4.22 10.34 2.97
N ASP A 104 -4.63 9.33 3.72
CA ASP A 104 -4.76 7.96 3.26
C ASP A 104 -6.24 7.57 3.10
N LEU A 105 -6.61 7.23 1.88
CA LEU A 105 -7.87 6.59 1.56
C LEU A 105 -7.70 5.08 1.69
N ASP A 106 -8.26 4.51 2.73
CA ASP A 106 -8.30 3.07 2.96
C ASP A 106 -9.24 2.38 1.96
N SER A 107 -9.84 1.28 2.33
CA SER A 107 -10.88 0.61 1.56
C SER A 107 -11.98 1.60 1.12
N PHE A 108 -12.71 1.27 0.06
CA PHE A 108 -13.75 2.10 -0.54
C PHE A 108 -13.24 3.37 -1.27
N TRP A 109 -11.95 3.42 -1.61
CA TRP A 109 -11.43 4.41 -2.57
C TRP A 109 -12.11 4.27 -3.96
N ASP A 110 -12.74 3.13 -4.26
CA ASP A 110 -13.56 2.84 -5.43
C ASP A 110 -14.95 3.53 -5.42
N ASN A 111 -15.31 4.20 -4.33
CA ASN A 111 -16.40 5.19 -4.32
C ASN A 111 -16.05 6.45 -5.13
N PHE A 112 -14.82 6.59 -5.61
CA PHE A 112 -14.35 7.74 -6.37
C PHE A 112 -14.21 7.38 -7.85
N SER A 113 -14.54 8.31 -8.74
CA SER A 113 -14.13 8.19 -10.13
C SER A 113 -12.62 8.40 -10.30
N ASP A 114 -12.08 7.98 -11.43
CA ASP A 114 -10.65 8.20 -11.75
C ASP A 114 -10.29 9.70 -11.75
N GLU A 115 -11.20 10.57 -12.17
CA GLU A 115 -11.05 12.02 -12.17
C GLU A 115 -11.02 12.56 -10.74
N GLN A 116 -11.91 12.08 -9.88
CA GLN A 116 -11.94 12.43 -8.46
C GLN A 116 -10.69 12.00 -7.72
N LEU A 117 -10.15 10.80 -8.01
CA LEU A 117 -8.89 10.36 -7.43
C LEU A 117 -7.72 11.26 -7.85
N LYS A 118 -7.65 11.64 -9.13
CA LYS A 118 -6.64 12.57 -9.63
C LYS A 118 -6.74 13.94 -8.95
N GLU A 119 -7.95 14.48 -8.87
CA GLU A 119 -8.17 15.77 -8.22
C GLU A 119 -7.85 15.72 -6.71
N PHE A 120 -8.20 14.64 -6.03
CA PHE A 120 -7.84 14.41 -4.63
C PHE A 120 -6.31 14.44 -4.43
N VAL A 121 -5.56 13.71 -5.25
CA VAL A 121 -4.09 13.71 -5.20
C VAL A 121 -3.54 15.12 -5.43
N TYR A 122 -4.05 15.82 -6.45
CA TYR A 122 -3.62 17.19 -6.75
C TYR A 122 -3.94 18.15 -5.61
N HIS A 123 -5.12 18.02 -5.00
CA HIS A 123 -5.54 18.82 -3.86
C HIS A 123 -4.64 18.60 -2.63
N CYS A 124 -4.36 17.36 -2.27
CA CYS A 124 -3.41 17.03 -1.19
C CYS A 124 -2.03 17.64 -1.44
N HIS A 125 -1.51 17.54 -2.67
CA HIS A 125 -0.22 18.13 -3.03
C HIS A 125 -0.21 19.65 -2.89
N ARG A 126 -1.28 20.34 -3.27
CA ARG A 126 -1.42 21.79 -3.05
C ARG A 126 -1.39 22.16 -1.56
N ASN A 127 -1.92 21.31 -0.71
CA ASN A 127 -1.89 21.47 0.73
C ASN A 127 -0.55 21.06 1.37
N GLY A 128 0.45 20.66 0.56
CA GLY A 128 1.74 20.16 1.05
C GLY A 128 1.67 18.77 1.70
N GLN A 129 0.67 18.00 1.33
CA GLN A 129 0.41 16.65 1.83
C GLN A 129 0.78 15.59 0.79
N LYS A 130 0.88 14.34 1.20
CA LYS A 130 0.95 13.17 0.32
C LYS A 130 -0.37 12.43 0.36
N ALA A 131 -0.91 12.13 -0.82
CA ALA A 131 -2.09 11.29 -0.95
C ALA A 131 -1.69 9.82 -1.08
N VAL A 132 -2.38 8.96 -0.35
CA VAL A 132 -2.24 7.50 -0.45
C VAL A 132 -3.63 6.91 -0.60
N TYR A 133 -3.74 5.81 -1.33
CA TYR A 133 -4.93 4.97 -1.31
C TYR A 133 -4.52 3.50 -1.44
N TRP A 134 -5.24 2.68 -0.72
CA TRP A 134 -4.98 1.25 -0.68
C TRP A 134 -5.52 0.58 -1.94
N ARG A 135 -4.64 0.16 -2.82
CA ARG A 135 -5.02 -0.64 -3.97
C ARG A 135 -4.53 -2.06 -3.76
N SER A 136 -5.44 -2.99 -3.69
CA SER A 136 -5.10 -4.41 -3.72
C SER A 136 -4.19 -4.70 -4.92
N PHE A 137 -3.19 -5.56 -4.76
CA PHE A 137 -2.18 -5.94 -5.75
C PHE A 137 -2.77 -6.67 -6.98
N ILE A 138 -3.80 -6.11 -7.58
CA ILE A 138 -4.19 -6.49 -8.94
C ILE A 138 -3.54 -5.45 -9.84
N CYS A 139 -2.45 -5.88 -10.46
CA CYS A 139 -1.69 -5.16 -11.45
C CYS A 139 -2.63 -4.51 -12.48
N MET A 140 -2.93 -3.23 -12.32
CA MET A 140 -3.38 -2.46 -13.47
C MET A 140 -2.15 -1.83 -14.11
N GLU A 141 -2.05 -2.04 -15.42
CA GLU A 141 -0.95 -1.62 -16.28
C GLU A 141 -0.48 -0.19 -15.95
N ARG A 142 0.84 -0.02 -15.94
CA ARG A 142 1.56 1.25 -15.76
C ARG A 142 1.10 2.41 -16.68
N ASN A 143 0.16 2.17 -17.56
CA ASN A 143 -0.26 3.10 -18.60
C ASN A 143 -1.43 4.01 -18.19
N SER A 144 -2.10 3.77 -17.07
CA SER A 144 -3.27 4.56 -16.67
C SER A 144 -2.93 5.90 -16.02
N PHE A 145 -1.68 6.08 -15.54
CA PHE A 145 -1.23 7.32 -14.89
C PHE A 145 0.21 7.69 -15.31
N PRO A 146 0.43 8.12 -16.55
CA PRO A 146 1.78 8.36 -17.09
C PRO A 146 2.57 9.47 -16.37
N ASN A 147 1.94 10.32 -15.59
CA ASN A 147 2.56 11.44 -14.89
C ASN A 147 2.61 11.31 -13.36
N CYS A 148 2.16 10.22 -12.80
CA CYS A 148 2.17 10.02 -11.34
C CYS A 148 3.49 9.34 -10.90
N ARG A 149 4.61 10.08 -10.98
CA ARG A 149 5.92 9.57 -10.53
C ARG A 149 6.04 9.39 -9.02
N ASN A 150 5.06 9.86 -8.25
CA ASN A 150 5.07 9.82 -6.78
C ASN A 150 3.84 9.16 -6.13
N CYS A 151 2.98 8.50 -6.90
CA CYS A 151 1.72 7.94 -6.40
C CYS A 151 1.79 6.47 -6.02
N CYS A 152 2.95 5.85 -6.01
CA CYS A 152 3.13 4.50 -5.50
C CYS A 152 4.32 4.51 -4.55
N LEU A 153 4.05 4.69 -3.28
CA LEU A 153 4.95 4.32 -2.22
C LEU A 153 4.31 3.18 -1.46
N LEU A 154 4.63 1.99 -1.89
CA LEU A 154 5.07 0.80 -1.15
C LEU A 154 5.33 -0.32 -2.12
#